data_3a105476e71a65c3cc992056ad8877fd
#
_entry.id   3a105476e71a65c3cc992056ad8877fd
#
_cell.length_a   1.000
_cell.length_b   1.000
_cell.length_c   1.000
_cell.angle_alpha   90.00
_cell.angle_beta   90.00
_cell.angle_gamma   90.00
#
_symmetry.space_group_name_H-M   'P 1'
#
loop_
_entity.id
_entity.type
_entity.pdbx_description
1 polymer ?
#
loop_
_entity_poly.entity_id
_entity_poly.type
_entity_poly.pdbx_seq_one_letter_code
_entity_poly.pdbx_strand_id
1 'polypeptide(L)'
;MKTMRHLLCFAVFSFAAFCTFAQTNPYPEENDEYAYAVTVKYQGQKPIITDFINAFFGEESEDELTGYLSDLWHRYLKNEPLDKNEKVTVDTKNGFACFEKAYPPEEDYEGGKMLVEMCYWNCSDGNHKIYAESVQYFDGGRAVETEFSGIVFGIYNNATHKMTYTYQDDMGARVMTGMENLGVTEEKGAYYLVNYETEERKPITEEQYNNWWNEYPVVTYSLPRVGKDITAVINNRPEGKKEVIVKWNGLRFDVQQ
;
A
#
# COMPACT_ATOMS: atom_id res chain seq x y z
N MET A 1 -0.29 9.28 48.66
CA MET A 1 -0.44 8.07 47.78
C MET A 1 -1.81 7.89 47.12
N LYS A 2 -2.82 8.71 47.37
CA LYS A 2 -4.16 8.60 46.72
C LYS A 2 -4.32 9.40 45.44
N THR A 3 -3.52 10.42 45.21
CA THR A 3 -3.58 11.30 44.02
C THR A 3 -2.99 10.72 42.75
N MET A 4 -2.06 9.76 42.87
CA MET A 4 -1.39 9.18 41.71
C MET A 4 -2.23 8.10 40.97
N ARG A 5 -3.20 7.48 41.69
CA ARG A 5 -4.09 6.48 41.05
C ARG A 5 -5.15 7.11 40.15
N HIS A 6 -5.55 8.34 40.40
CA HIS A 6 -6.56 9.03 39.58
C HIS A 6 -5.95 9.60 38.29
N LEU A 7 -4.66 9.96 38.28
CA LEU A 7 -3.98 10.45 37.09
C LEU A 7 -3.77 9.32 36.09
N LEU A 8 -3.46 8.08 36.57
CA LEU A 8 -3.26 6.92 35.68
C LEU A 8 -4.57 6.50 34.97
N CYS A 9 -5.72 6.57 35.68
CA CYS A 9 -7.00 6.24 35.09
C CYS A 9 -7.43 7.27 34.03
N PHE A 10 -7.08 8.55 34.19
CA PHE A 10 -7.40 9.58 33.20
C PHE A 10 -6.54 9.45 31.92
N ALA A 11 -5.26 9.08 32.07
CA ALA A 11 -4.37 8.87 30.93
C ALA A 11 -4.78 7.65 30.10
N VAL A 12 -5.21 6.54 30.76
CA VAL A 12 -5.68 5.34 30.06
C VAL A 12 -7.02 5.58 29.35
N PHE A 13 -7.93 6.35 29.94
CA PHE A 13 -9.19 6.70 29.31
C PHE A 13 -9.00 7.66 28.13
N SER A 14 -8.05 8.60 28.22
CA SER A 14 -7.74 9.51 27.11
C SER A 14 -7.10 8.75 25.93
N PHE A 15 -6.24 7.75 26.19
CA PHE A 15 -5.62 6.94 25.14
C PHE A 15 -6.63 5.99 24.46
N ALA A 16 -7.54 5.37 25.25
CA ALA A 16 -8.59 4.53 24.70
C ALA A 16 -9.63 5.33 23.89
N ALA A 17 -9.93 6.57 24.31
CA ALA A 17 -10.79 7.47 23.55
C ALA A 17 -10.13 7.92 22.22
N PHE A 18 -8.83 8.17 22.21
CA PHE A 18 -8.09 8.50 20.97
C PHE A 18 -8.05 7.31 19.99
N CYS A 19 -7.81 6.09 20.48
CA CYS A 19 -7.84 4.90 19.62
C CYS A 19 -9.24 4.60 19.05
N THR A 20 -10.31 4.88 19.80
CA THR A 20 -11.68 4.69 19.31
C THR A 20 -12.12 5.79 18.33
N PHE A 21 -11.64 7.02 18.47
CA PHE A 21 -11.92 8.10 17.52
C PHE A 21 -11.18 7.89 16.19
N ALA A 22 -9.95 7.40 16.20
CA ALA A 22 -9.21 7.04 14.98
C ALA A 22 -9.87 5.90 14.18
N GLN A 23 -10.63 5.01 14.84
CA GLN A 23 -11.40 3.94 14.20
C GLN A 23 -12.77 4.38 13.66
N THR A 24 -13.32 5.51 14.09
CA THR A 24 -14.69 5.92 13.74
C THR A 24 -14.79 6.92 12.60
N ASN A 25 -13.73 7.66 12.30
CA ASN A 25 -13.71 8.58 11.17
C ASN A 25 -12.71 8.07 10.12
N PRO A 26 -13.19 7.40 9.04
CA PRO A 26 -12.33 6.93 7.97
C PRO A 26 -11.79 8.06 7.08
N TYR A 27 -12.27 9.29 7.30
CA TYR A 27 -11.89 10.45 6.51
C TYR A 27 -10.95 11.34 7.30
N PRO A 28 -9.83 11.80 6.73
CA PRO A 28 -9.03 12.86 7.36
C PRO A 28 -9.91 14.10 7.51
N GLU A 29 -9.78 14.81 8.62
CA GLU A 29 -10.43 16.11 8.75
C GLU A 29 -9.90 17.03 7.65
N GLU A 30 -10.79 17.81 7.01
CA GLU A 30 -10.41 18.76 5.93
C GLU A 30 -9.34 19.79 6.35
N ASN A 31 -9.04 19.87 7.63
CA ASN A 31 -8.07 20.78 8.24
C ASN A 31 -6.79 20.09 8.74
N ASP A 32 -6.49 18.87 8.31
CA ASP A 32 -5.19 18.27 8.61
C ASP A 32 -4.11 19.09 7.90
N GLU A 33 -3.27 19.78 8.68
CA GLU A 33 -2.18 20.65 8.20
C GLU A 33 -1.18 19.92 7.29
N TYR A 34 -1.19 18.60 7.31
CA TYR A 34 -0.34 17.71 6.51
C TYR A 34 -1.07 17.07 5.34
N ALA A 35 -2.37 17.33 5.16
CA ALA A 35 -3.13 16.72 4.07
C ALA A 35 -2.89 17.47 2.75
N TYR A 36 -2.09 16.86 1.87
CA TYR A 36 -1.94 17.36 0.50
C TYR A 36 -3.23 17.11 -0.30
N ALA A 37 -3.86 18.19 -0.78
CA ALA A 37 -5.11 18.11 -1.54
C ALA A 37 -4.86 18.37 -3.02
N VAL A 38 -5.30 17.43 -3.88
CA VAL A 38 -5.24 17.54 -5.34
C VAL A 38 -6.64 17.78 -5.89
N THR A 39 -6.76 18.69 -6.84
CA THR A 39 -8.04 18.92 -7.55
C THR A 39 -8.15 17.95 -8.72
N VAL A 40 -9.17 17.10 -8.71
CA VAL A 40 -9.47 16.19 -9.83
C VAL A 40 -10.38 16.90 -10.84
N LYS A 41 -9.83 17.25 -12.00
CA LYS A 41 -10.56 17.87 -13.12
C LYS A 41 -11.09 16.77 -14.03
N TYR A 42 -12.36 16.82 -14.41
CA TYR A 42 -12.97 15.84 -15.32
C TYR A 42 -14.06 16.45 -16.19
N GLN A 43 -14.36 15.76 -17.31
CA GLN A 43 -15.42 16.14 -18.25
C GLN A 43 -16.52 15.09 -18.22
N GLY A 44 -17.57 15.22 -17.63
CA GLY A 44 -18.64 14.23 -17.55
C GLY A 44 -19.44 14.38 -16.27
N GLN A 45 -20.22 13.37 -15.97
CA GLN A 45 -21.04 13.39 -14.75
C GLN A 45 -20.27 12.99 -13.49
N LYS A 46 -19.22 12.18 -13.64
CA LYS A 46 -18.41 11.63 -12.54
C LYS A 46 -16.99 11.38 -13.03
N PRO A 47 -15.98 11.52 -12.17
CA PRO A 47 -14.62 11.19 -12.53
C PRO A 47 -14.45 9.68 -12.75
N ILE A 48 -13.58 9.34 -13.68
CA ILE A 48 -13.14 7.99 -14.01
C ILE A 48 -11.64 7.85 -13.68
N ILE A 49 -11.09 6.64 -13.80
CA ILE A 49 -9.70 6.37 -13.40
C ILE A 49 -8.69 7.29 -14.09
N THR A 50 -8.89 7.63 -15.36
CA THR A 50 -8.00 8.53 -16.10
C THR A 50 -7.97 9.95 -15.54
N ASP A 51 -9.07 10.43 -14.95
CA ASP A 51 -9.12 11.75 -14.33
C ASP A 51 -8.30 11.78 -13.03
N PHE A 52 -8.30 10.68 -12.27
CA PHE A 52 -7.44 10.53 -11.10
C PHE A 52 -5.97 10.47 -11.51
N ILE A 53 -5.63 9.66 -12.52
CA ILE A 53 -4.25 9.59 -13.04
C ILE A 53 -3.79 10.97 -13.52
N ASN A 54 -4.61 11.70 -14.26
CA ASN A 54 -4.27 13.06 -14.71
C ASN A 54 -4.04 14.04 -13.54
N ALA A 55 -4.72 13.84 -12.42
CA ALA A 55 -4.55 14.71 -11.26
C ALA A 55 -3.17 14.52 -10.59
N PHE A 56 -2.57 13.34 -10.71
CA PHE A 56 -1.26 13.02 -10.12
C PHE A 56 -0.11 13.12 -11.12
N PHE A 57 -0.33 12.61 -12.33
CA PHE A 57 0.70 12.47 -13.35
C PHE A 57 0.46 13.35 -14.57
N GLY A 58 -0.49 14.28 -14.51
CA GLY A 58 -0.80 15.22 -15.59
C GLY A 58 0.18 16.37 -15.74
N GLU A 59 1.02 16.62 -14.75
CA GLU A 59 2.05 17.66 -14.75
C GLU A 59 3.44 17.00 -14.62
N GLU A 60 4.49 17.67 -15.12
CA GLU A 60 5.86 17.19 -14.96
C GLU A 60 6.26 17.26 -13.49
N SER A 61 7.02 16.28 -13.03
CA SER A 61 7.52 16.19 -11.66
C SER A 61 9.03 15.97 -11.64
N GLU A 62 9.71 16.60 -10.69
CA GLU A 62 11.14 16.36 -10.42
C GLU A 62 11.38 15.09 -9.58
N ASP A 63 10.35 14.54 -8.97
CA ASP A 63 10.42 13.27 -8.26
C ASP A 63 10.63 12.11 -9.26
N GLU A 64 11.57 11.22 -8.97
CA GLU A 64 12.03 10.20 -9.91
C GLU A 64 10.88 9.28 -10.37
N LEU A 65 10.10 8.73 -9.44
CA LEU A 65 9.02 7.82 -9.77
C LEU A 65 7.86 8.57 -10.43
N THR A 66 7.42 9.67 -9.82
CA THR A 66 6.31 10.48 -10.33
C THR A 66 6.63 11.04 -11.72
N GLY A 67 7.86 11.52 -11.94
CA GLY A 67 8.33 12.02 -13.24
C GLY A 67 8.33 10.93 -14.31
N TYR A 68 8.80 9.73 -13.98
CA TYR A 68 8.75 8.58 -14.89
C TYR A 68 7.30 8.18 -15.23
N LEU A 69 6.42 8.09 -14.23
CA LEU A 69 5.02 7.72 -14.45
C LEU A 69 4.27 8.82 -15.25
N SER A 70 4.59 10.08 -15.03
CA SER A 70 4.06 11.21 -15.80
C SER A 70 4.46 11.13 -17.28
N ASP A 71 5.74 10.89 -17.59
CA ASP A 71 6.22 10.69 -18.96
C ASP A 71 5.51 9.51 -19.64
N LEU A 72 5.47 8.36 -18.96
CA LEU A 72 4.82 7.16 -19.47
C LEU A 72 3.33 7.39 -19.75
N TRP A 73 2.65 8.11 -18.83
CA TRP A 73 1.25 8.49 -18.99
C TRP A 73 1.03 9.42 -20.17
N HIS A 74 1.85 10.44 -20.34
CA HIS A 74 1.75 11.37 -21.46
C HIS A 74 1.99 10.69 -22.81
N ARG A 75 2.97 9.78 -22.91
CA ARG A 75 3.21 8.97 -24.11
C ARG A 75 1.99 8.10 -24.43
N TYR A 76 1.42 7.45 -23.42
CA TYR A 76 0.20 6.65 -23.59
C TYR A 76 -0.99 7.48 -24.11
N LEU A 77 -1.24 8.65 -23.53
CA LEU A 77 -2.34 9.54 -23.97
C LEU A 77 -2.17 10.03 -25.42
N LYS A 78 -0.94 10.28 -25.85
CA LYS A 78 -0.62 10.71 -27.21
C LYS A 78 -0.57 9.56 -28.22
N ASN A 79 -0.78 8.31 -27.77
CA ASN A 79 -0.56 7.09 -28.56
C ASN A 79 0.87 6.99 -29.13
N GLU A 80 1.85 7.51 -28.41
CA GLU A 80 3.27 7.34 -28.73
C GLU A 80 3.72 5.92 -28.39
N PRO A 81 4.71 5.36 -29.12
CA PRO A 81 5.23 4.05 -28.80
C PRO A 81 5.82 4.00 -27.39
N LEU A 82 5.44 2.98 -26.64
CA LEU A 82 6.08 2.63 -25.38
C LEU A 82 7.29 1.74 -25.67
N ASP A 83 8.27 1.73 -24.77
CA ASP A 83 9.40 0.82 -24.88
C ASP A 83 8.92 -0.64 -24.74
N LYS A 84 9.69 -1.58 -25.33
CA LYS A 84 9.33 -3.01 -25.33
C LYS A 84 9.15 -3.63 -23.94
N ASN A 85 9.73 -2.99 -22.94
CA ASN A 85 9.70 -3.39 -21.53
C ASN A 85 8.70 -2.56 -20.68
N GLU A 86 7.93 -1.69 -21.33
CA GLU A 86 6.91 -0.86 -20.70
C GLU A 86 5.52 -1.28 -21.16
N LYS A 87 4.56 -1.16 -20.26
CA LYS A 87 3.15 -1.43 -20.57
C LYS A 87 2.24 -0.58 -19.70
N VAL A 88 1.23 0.01 -20.32
CA VAL A 88 0.13 0.72 -19.64
C VAL A 88 -1.18 0.00 -19.96
N THR A 89 -1.93 -0.32 -18.92
CA THR A 89 -3.28 -0.90 -19.01
C THR A 89 -4.25 0.03 -18.33
N VAL A 90 -5.31 0.43 -19.03
CA VAL A 90 -6.38 1.26 -18.46
C VAL A 90 -7.73 0.59 -18.69
N ASP A 91 -8.46 0.36 -17.62
CA ASP A 91 -9.80 -0.22 -17.62
C ASP A 91 -10.78 0.77 -17.00
N THR A 92 -11.24 1.72 -17.81
CA THR A 92 -12.16 2.78 -17.36
C THR A 92 -13.50 2.23 -16.86
N LYS A 93 -13.93 1.07 -17.39
CA LYS A 93 -15.17 0.41 -16.98
C LYS A 93 -15.11 -0.06 -15.52
N ASN A 94 -13.98 -0.60 -15.14
CA ASN A 94 -13.77 -1.16 -13.80
C ASN A 94 -13.03 -0.19 -12.86
N GLY A 95 -12.62 1.00 -13.35
CA GLY A 95 -11.93 2.00 -12.54
C GLY A 95 -10.52 1.57 -12.12
N PHE A 96 -9.80 0.89 -13.01
CA PHE A 96 -8.48 0.32 -12.76
C PHE A 96 -7.46 0.79 -13.81
N ALA A 97 -6.22 0.99 -13.38
CA ALA A 97 -5.07 1.18 -14.26
C ALA A 97 -3.85 0.45 -13.70
N CYS A 98 -2.93 0.11 -14.59
CA CYS A 98 -1.67 -0.54 -14.23
C CYS A 98 -0.56 -0.07 -15.17
N PHE A 99 0.57 0.32 -14.58
CA PHE A 99 1.81 0.65 -15.25
C PHE A 99 2.83 -0.43 -14.90
N GLU A 100 3.45 -1.00 -15.91
CA GLU A 100 4.44 -2.06 -15.76
C GLU A 100 5.74 -1.64 -16.45
N LYS A 101 6.87 -1.83 -15.76
CA LYS A 101 8.21 -1.72 -16.34
C LYS A 101 9.02 -2.96 -15.98
N ALA A 102 9.52 -3.65 -17.01
CA ALA A 102 10.47 -4.73 -16.82
C ALA A 102 11.90 -4.20 -16.96
N TYR A 103 12.78 -4.62 -16.07
CA TYR A 103 14.22 -4.37 -16.14
C TYR A 103 14.88 -5.64 -16.65
N PRO A 104 15.54 -5.61 -17.83
CA PRO A 104 16.17 -6.79 -18.38
C PRO A 104 17.33 -7.26 -17.51
N PRO A 105 17.67 -8.53 -17.52
CA PRO A 105 18.87 -9.05 -16.87
C PRO A 105 20.14 -8.39 -17.44
N GLU A 106 21.09 -8.10 -16.56
CA GLU A 106 22.44 -7.66 -16.88
C GLU A 106 23.45 -8.61 -16.22
N GLU A 107 24.78 -8.38 -16.38
CA GLU A 107 25.83 -9.33 -16.00
C GLU A 107 25.75 -9.79 -14.53
N ASP A 108 25.32 -8.90 -13.64
CA ASP A 108 25.21 -9.16 -12.19
C ASP A 108 23.76 -8.95 -11.65
N TYR A 109 22.75 -8.91 -12.55
CA TYR A 109 21.37 -8.61 -12.18
C TYR A 109 20.40 -9.55 -12.91
N GLU A 110 19.60 -10.30 -12.16
CA GLU A 110 18.65 -11.29 -12.73
C GLU A 110 17.49 -10.65 -13.49
N GLY A 111 17.40 -9.34 -13.46
CA GLY A 111 16.28 -8.61 -14.02
C GLY A 111 15.15 -8.43 -13.00
N GLY A 112 14.36 -7.41 -13.21
CA GLY A 112 13.31 -7.05 -12.27
C GLY A 112 12.06 -6.53 -12.93
N LYS A 113 11.13 -6.11 -12.09
CA LYS A 113 9.86 -5.54 -12.52
C LYS A 113 9.38 -4.51 -11.51
N MET A 114 8.94 -3.38 -12.02
CA MET A 114 8.09 -2.43 -11.28
C MET A 114 6.65 -2.59 -11.73
N LEU A 115 5.73 -2.57 -10.77
CA LEU A 115 4.30 -2.61 -11.01
C LEU A 115 3.63 -1.51 -10.19
N VAL A 116 2.90 -0.62 -10.86
CA VAL A 116 2.10 0.42 -10.22
C VAL A 116 0.66 0.20 -10.61
N GLU A 117 -0.17 -0.15 -9.64
CA GLU A 117 -1.61 -0.36 -9.83
C GLU A 117 -2.39 0.77 -9.18
N MET A 118 -3.45 1.20 -9.83
CA MET A 118 -4.35 2.26 -9.37
C MET A 118 -5.79 1.82 -9.51
N CYS A 119 -6.59 2.13 -8.50
CA CYS A 119 -8.00 1.75 -8.49
C CYS A 119 -8.81 2.74 -7.63
N TYR A 120 -10.13 2.81 -7.85
CA TYR A 120 -11.00 3.55 -6.95
C TYR A 120 -12.30 2.81 -6.64
N TRP A 121 -12.84 3.08 -5.45
CA TRP A 121 -14.12 2.54 -4.98
C TRP A 121 -15.11 3.66 -4.69
N ASN A 122 -16.38 3.44 -5.04
CA ASN A 122 -17.44 4.33 -4.63
C ASN A 122 -17.83 4.03 -3.18
N CYS A 123 -17.81 5.04 -2.33
CA CYS A 123 -18.29 4.89 -0.96
C CYS A 123 -19.81 4.76 -0.92
N SER A 124 -20.32 4.03 0.08
CA SER A 124 -21.75 3.82 0.28
C SER A 124 -22.52 5.07 0.70
N ASP A 125 -21.82 6.12 1.15
CA ASP A 125 -22.38 7.42 1.45
C ASP A 125 -22.78 8.23 0.20
N GLY A 126 -22.34 7.80 -0.99
CA GLY A 126 -22.62 8.45 -2.26
C GLY A 126 -21.85 9.75 -2.50
N ASN A 127 -21.12 10.25 -1.50
CA ASN A 127 -20.42 11.55 -1.54
C ASN A 127 -18.92 11.41 -1.77
N HIS A 128 -18.35 10.26 -1.48
CA HIS A 128 -16.92 10.04 -1.54
C HIS A 128 -16.52 8.85 -2.42
N LYS A 129 -15.26 8.85 -2.80
CA LYS A 129 -14.58 7.69 -3.39
C LYS A 129 -13.26 7.50 -2.65
N ILE A 130 -12.87 6.25 -2.44
CA ILE A 130 -11.51 5.91 -2.05
C ILE A 130 -10.72 5.62 -3.33
N TYR A 131 -9.57 6.22 -3.45
CA TYR A 131 -8.56 5.92 -4.45
C TYR A 131 -7.41 5.20 -3.77
N ALA A 132 -6.80 4.25 -4.45
CA ALA A 132 -5.56 3.65 -3.99
C ALA A 132 -4.56 3.55 -5.13
N GLU A 133 -3.29 3.69 -4.76
CA GLU A 133 -2.14 3.43 -5.58
C GLU A 133 -1.23 2.43 -4.85
N SER A 134 -0.84 1.38 -5.53
CA SER A 134 0.09 0.37 -5.02
C SER A 134 1.32 0.33 -5.89
N VAL A 135 2.50 0.51 -5.30
CA VAL A 135 3.80 0.42 -5.96
C VAL A 135 4.53 -0.81 -5.47
N GLN A 136 4.98 -1.64 -6.39
CA GLN A 136 5.61 -2.93 -6.10
C GLN A 136 6.85 -3.10 -6.96
N TYR A 137 7.93 -3.57 -6.34
CA TYR A 137 9.17 -3.92 -7.03
C TYR A 137 9.50 -5.40 -6.83
N PHE A 138 10.06 -5.98 -7.88
CA PHE A 138 10.50 -7.37 -7.88
C PHE A 138 11.90 -7.46 -8.50
N ASP A 139 12.76 -8.28 -7.90
CA ASP A 139 14.08 -8.64 -8.42
C ASP A 139 14.16 -10.17 -8.53
N GLY A 140 14.52 -10.70 -9.71
CA GLY A 140 14.50 -12.14 -9.95
C GLY A 140 13.16 -12.83 -9.60
N GLY A 141 12.05 -12.08 -9.61
CA GLY A 141 10.72 -12.56 -9.20
C GLY A 141 10.46 -12.51 -7.70
N ARG A 142 11.38 -11.99 -6.89
CA ARG A 142 11.23 -11.76 -5.44
C ARG A 142 10.75 -10.34 -5.19
N ALA A 143 9.82 -10.15 -4.27
CA ALA A 143 9.41 -8.82 -3.85
C ALA A 143 10.57 -8.13 -3.10
N VAL A 144 10.84 -6.89 -3.46
CA VAL A 144 11.84 -6.05 -2.79
C VAL A 144 11.19 -4.78 -2.28
N GLU A 145 11.63 -4.31 -1.13
CA GLU A 145 11.20 -3.04 -0.56
C GLU A 145 12.10 -1.92 -1.08
N THR A 146 11.49 -0.84 -1.50
CA THR A 146 12.16 0.42 -1.87
C THR A 146 11.47 1.56 -1.13
N GLU A 147 12.03 2.75 -1.17
CA GLU A 147 11.39 3.94 -0.60
C GLU A 147 10.03 4.28 -1.23
N PHE A 148 9.74 3.76 -2.43
CA PHE A 148 8.48 3.95 -3.14
C PHE A 148 7.50 2.80 -2.96
N SER A 149 7.94 1.65 -2.39
CA SER A 149 7.09 0.46 -2.25
C SER A 149 5.97 0.67 -1.24
N GLY A 150 4.79 0.15 -1.53
CA GLY A 150 3.68 0.15 -0.60
C GLY A 150 2.33 0.44 -1.25
N ILE A 151 1.39 0.84 -0.42
CA ILE A 151 0.07 1.27 -0.84
C ILE A 151 -0.27 2.60 -0.18
N VAL A 152 -0.80 3.52 -0.96
CA VAL A 152 -1.31 4.81 -0.47
C VAL A 152 -2.79 4.96 -0.84
N PHE A 153 -3.52 5.66 0.01
CA PHE A 153 -4.93 5.92 -0.20
C PHE A 153 -5.22 7.41 -0.28
N GLY A 154 -6.16 7.76 -1.14
CA GLY A 154 -6.73 9.10 -1.22
C GLY A 154 -8.23 9.04 -1.04
N ILE A 155 -8.81 10.11 -0.47
CA ILE A 155 -10.25 10.29 -0.34
C ILE A 155 -10.67 11.44 -1.26
N TYR A 156 -11.47 11.11 -2.25
CA TYR A 156 -12.07 12.07 -3.18
C TYR A 156 -13.46 12.46 -2.71
N ASN A 157 -13.73 13.77 -2.65
CA ASN A 157 -15.04 14.33 -2.31
C ASN A 157 -15.75 14.82 -3.57
N ASN A 158 -16.92 14.26 -3.86
CA ASN A 158 -17.73 14.59 -5.05
C ASN A 158 -18.22 16.06 -5.06
N ALA A 159 -18.35 16.71 -3.91
CA ALA A 159 -18.85 18.09 -3.82
C ALA A 159 -17.74 19.11 -4.06
N THR A 160 -16.53 18.86 -3.55
CA THR A 160 -15.41 19.79 -3.67
C THR A 160 -14.49 19.48 -4.84
N HIS A 161 -14.61 18.30 -5.45
CA HIS A 161 -13.73 17.75 -6.48
C HIS A 161 -12.27 17.65 -6.03
N LYS A 162 -12.03 17.60 -4.74
CA LYS A 162 -10.69 17.45 -4.18
C LYS A 162 -10.46 16.03 -3.70
N MET A 163 -9.25 15.57 -3.88
CA MET A 163 -8.73 14.35 -3.29
C MET A 163 -7.64 14.71 -2.29
N THR A 164 -7.75 14.15 -1.10
CA THR A 164 -6.79 14.35 -0.02
C THR A 164 -6.11 13.01 0.25
N TYR A 165 -4.79 13.00 0.27
CA TYR A 165 -4.04 11.82 0.70
C TYR A 165 -4.20 11.62 2.20
N THR A 166 -4.28 10.36 2.61
CA THR A 166 -4.30 10.00 4.02
C THR A 166 -3.07 9.16 4.31
N TYR A 167 -2.19 9.68 5.15
CA TYR A 167 -1.05 8.94 5.69
C TYR A 167 -1.45 8.00 6.83
N GLN A 168 -2.72 7.97 7.20
CA GLN A 168 -3.18 7.26 8.39
C GLN A 168 -3.49 5.79 8.18
N ASP A 169 -3.41 5.32 6.94
CA ASP A 169 -3.71 3.90 6.69
C ASP A 169 -2.42 3.10 6.79
N ASP A 170 -2.09 2.75 8.02
CA ASP A 170 -1.06 1.79 8.32
C ASP A 170 -1.50 0.36 7.89
N MET A 171 -1.81 0.25 6.60
CA MET A 171 -2.26 -1.00 6.01
C MET A 171 -1.18 -2.07 6.17
N GLY A 172 0.09 -1.68 6.04
CA GLY A 172 1.23 -2.56 6.23
C GLY A 172 1.23 -3.17 7.62
N ALA A 173 1.19 -2.36 8.68
CA ALA A 173 1.15 -2.86 10.04
C ALA A 173 -0.09 -3.69 10.31
N ARG A 174 -1.25 -3.30 9.81
CA ARG A 174 -2.49 -4.09 9.97
C ARG A 174 -2.42 -5.44 9.28
N VAL A 175 -1.80 -5.54 8.11
CA VAL A 175 -1.57 -6.80 7.39
C VAL A 175 -0.51 -7.63 8.11
N MET A 176 0.50 -6.97 8.68
CA MET A 176 1.61 -7.60 9.41
C MET A 176 1.27 -7.91 10.88
N THR A 177 0.04 -7.60 11.36
CA THR A 177 -0.35 -7.85 12.76
C THR A 177 -0.02 -9.27 13.19
N GLY A 178 0.68 -9.40 14.30
CA GLY A 178 1.18 -10.66 14.84
C GLY A 178 2.51 -11.14 14.23
N MET A 179 3.08 -10.40 13.27
CA MET A 179 4.43 -10.67 12.76
C MET A 179 5.50 -9.76 13.36
N GLU A 180 5.15 -8.68 13.98
CA GLU A 180 6.06 -7.73 14.65
C GLU A 180 6.87 -8.37 15.77
N ASN A 181 6.39 -9.49 16.34
CA ASN A 181 7.05 -10.26 17.38
C ASN A 181 7.86 -11.45 16.83
N LEU A 182 7.93 -11.60 15.51
CA LEU A 182 8.73 -12.65 14.89
C LEU A 182 10.15 -12.17 14.65
N GLY A 183 11.09 -13.08 14.84
CA GLY A 183 12.50 -12.89 14.53
C GLY A 183 13.19 -14.21 14.37
N VAL A 184 14.49 -14.18 14.11
CA VAL A 184 15.28 -15.38 13.93
C VAL A 184 16.45 -15.43 14.93
N THR A 185 16.83 -16.62 15.36
CA THR A 185 17.95 -16.83 16.27
C THR A 185 18.77 -18.06 15.85
N GLU A 186 20.05 -18.01 16.18
CA GLU A 186 20.95 -19.16 16.09
C GLU A 186 21.28 -19.68 17.48
N GLU A 187 21.14 -20.97 17.68
CA GLU A 187 21.55 -21.65 18.90
C GLU A 187 22.33 -22.93 18.57
N LYS A 188 23.59 -22.96 18.94
CA LYS A 188 24.48 -24.14 18.80
C LYS A 188 24.54 -24.67 17.34
N GLY A 189 24.53 -23.77 16.36
CA GLY A 189 24.56 -24.12 14.93
C GLY A 189 23.23 -24.60 14.36
N ALA A 190 22.13 -24.41 15.08
CA ALA A 190 20.78 -24.60 14.58
C ALA A 190 20.02 -23.25 14.51
N TYR A 191 19.21 -23.06 13.48
CA TYR A 191 18.52 -21.83 13.22
C TYR A 191 17.02 -21.97 13.49
N TYR A 192 16.42 -20.95 14.09
CA TYR A 192 15.01 -20.95 14.49
C TYR A 192 14.34 -19.63 14.14
N LEU A 193 13.11 -19.72 13.64
CA LEU A 193 12.13 -18.64 13.68
C LEU A 193 11.54 -18.64 15.11
N VAL A 194 11.51 -17.47 15.73
CA VAL A 194 11.04 -17.28 17.11
C VAL A 194 9.91 -16.27 17.13
N ASN A 195 8.82 -16.60 17.79
CA ASN A 195 7.83 -15.62 18.21
C ASN A 195 8.19 -15.18 19.64
N TYR A 196 8.64 -13.93 19.78
CA TYR A 196 9.10 -13.41 21.07
C TYR A 196 7.96 -13.15 22.09
N GLU A 197 6.71 -13.13 21.63
CA GLU A 197 5.55 -13.00 22.51
C GLU A 197 5.14 -14.35 23.11
N THR A 198 5.09 -15.40 22.27
CA THR A 198 4.64 -16.74 22.68
C THR A 198 5.78 -17.68 23.04
N GLU A 199 7.03 -17.27 22.80
CA GLU A 199 8.24 -18.08 22.93
C GLU A 199 8.25 -19.33 22.02
N GLU A 200 7.30 -19.41 21.07
CA GLU A 200 7.26 -20.52 20.11
C GLU A 200 8.46 -20.45 19.17
N ARG A 201 9.08 -21.63 18.93
CA ARG A 201 10.24 -21.76 18.05
C ARG A 201 9.99 -22.79 16.98
N LYS A 202 10.35 -22.44 15.74
CA LYS A 202 10.28 -23.34 14.59
C LYS A 202 11.67 -23.44 13.96
N PRO A 203 12.20 -24.66 13.71
CA PRO A 203 13.47 -24.82 13.01
C PRO A 203 13.36 -24.29 11.58
N ILE A 204 14.39 -23.58 11.13
CA ILE A 204 14.54 -23.04 9.78
C ILE A 204 15.92 -23.41 9.24
N THR A 205 16.13 -23.24 7.92
CA THR A 205 17.44 -23.45 7.30
C THR A 205 18.36 -22.24 7.53
N GLU A 206 19.67 -22.43 7.36
CA GLU A 206 20.65 -21.34 7.36
C GLU A 206 20.33 -20.30 6.29
N GLU A 207 19.91 -20.74 5.11
CA GLU A 207 19.48 -19.86 4.03
C GLU A 207 18.29 -18.98 4.45
N GLN A 208 17.25 -19.56 5.07
CA GLN A 208 16.09 -18.82 5.59
C GLN A 208 16.48 -17.83 6.70
N TYR A 209 17.45 -18.21 7.57
CA TYR A 209 17.98 -17.33 8.59
C TYR A 209 18.71 -16.13 8.00
N ASN A 210 19.59 -16.37 7.03
CA ASN A 210 20.34 -15.31 6.37
C ASN A 210 19.41 -14.37 5.57
N ASN A 211 18.42 -14.93 4.89
CA ASN A 211 17.45 -14.15 4.13
C ASN A 211 16.57 -13.28 5.03
N TRP A 212 16.25 -13.73 6.24
CA TRP A 212 15.50 -12.91 7.20
C TRP A 212 16.23 -11.60 7.52
N TRP A 213 17.53 -11.65 7.73
CA TRP A 213 18.32 -10.46 8.04
C TRP A 213 18.55 -9.53 6.85
N ASN A 214 18.65 -10.11 5.65
CA ASN A 214 18.93 -9.38 4.43
C ASN A 214 17.65 -8.91 3.72
N GLU A 215 16.54 -9.59 3.97
CA GLU A 215 15.32 -9.45 3.20
C GLU A 215 14.12 -9.48 4.15
N TYR A 216 13.93 -8.40 4.86
CA TYR A 216 12.76 -8.22 5.73
C TYR A 216 11.46 -8.59 4.99
N PRO A 217 10.44 -9.17 5.68
CA PRO A 217 9.17 -9.44 5.02
C PRO A 217 8.61 -8.21 4.30
N VAL A 218 8.40 -8.33 3.01
CA VAL A 218 7.87 -7.26 2.15
C VAL A 218 6.40 -7.52 1.88
N VAL A 219 5.55 -6.52 2.08
CA VAL A 219 4.14 -6.62 1.74
C VAL A 219 3.90 -6.02 0.36
N THR A 220 3.34 -6.81 -0.55
CA THR A 220 2.87 -6.34 -1.85
C THR A 220 1.35 -6.34 -1.89
N TYR A 221 0.76 -5.42 -2.64
CA TYR A 221 -0.69 -5.23 -2.70
C TYR A 221 -1.17 -5.30 -4.14
N SER A 222 -2.03 -6.27 -4.44
CA SER A 222 -2.72 -6.33 -5.73
C SER A 222 -4.09 -5.67 -5.63
N LEU A 223 -4.29 -4.62 -6.40
CA LEU A 223 -5.55 -3.90 -6.47
C LEU A 223 -6.52 -4.63 -7.41
N PRO A 224 -7.82 -4.69 -7.08
CA PRO A 224 -8.78 -5.46 -7.86
C PRO A 224 -9.13 -4.75 -9.18
N ARG A 225 -8.82 -5.37 -10.31
CA ARG A 225 -9.37 -4.97 -11.60
C ARG A 225 -10.85 -5.36 -11.71
N VAL A 226 -11.23 -6.47 -11.08
CA VAL A 226 -12.60 -6.96 -10.98
C VAL A 226 -12.84 -7.38 -9.54
N GLY A 227 -13.94 -6.94 -8.96
CA GLY A 227 -14.22 -7.16 -7.54
C GLY A 227 -14.00 -5.90 -6.71
N LYS A 228 -13.74 -6.06 -5.42
CA LYS A 228 -13.59 -4.93 -4.51
C LYS A 228 -12.50 -5.11 -3.46
N ASP A 229 -12.04 -6.32 -3.23
CA ASP A 229 -11.11 -6.64 -2.15
C ASP A 229 -9.67 -6.54 -2.66
N ILE A 230 -8.79 -5.99 -1.84
CA ILE A 230 -7.36 -5.95 -2.11
C ILE A 230 -6.75 -7.27 -1.62
N THR A 231 -5.83 -7.81 -2.40
CA THR A 231 -5.01 -8.95 -1.96
C THR A 231 -3.64 -8.44 -1.52
N ALA A 232 -3.34 -8.56 -0.25
CA ALA A 232 -2.01 -8.32 0.29
C ALA A 232 -1.23 -9.63 0.37
N VAL A 233 0.04 -9.61 0.00
CA VAL A 233 0.92 -10.78 0.10
C VAL A 233 2.13 -10.41 0.94
N ILE A 234 2.31 -11.11 2.06
CA ILE A 234 3.52 -11.02 2.87
C ILE A 234 4.53 -11.98 2.24
N ASN A 235 5.56 -11.40 1.65
CA ASN A 235 6.64 -12.11 0.96
C ASN A 235 7.84 -12.35 1.89
N ASN A 236 8.84 -13.05 1.40
CA ASN A 236 10.16 -13.24 2.03
C ASN A 236 10.09 -13.79 3.47
N ARG A 237 9.12 -14.67 3.73
CA ARG A 237 8.96 -15.35 5.01
C ARG A 237 9.60 -16.73 4.97
N PRO A 238 10.20 -17.20 6.07
CA PRO A 238 10.74 -18.56 6.17
C PRO A 238 9.71 -19.65 5.89
N GLU A 239 8.43 -19.42 6.26
CA GLU A 239 7.35 -20.39 6.04
C GLU A 239 6.71 -20.28 4.65
N GLY A 240 7.20 -19.39 3.82
CA GLY A 240 6.63 -19.06 2.51
C GLY A 240 5.70 -17.85 2.52
N LYS A 241 5.16 -17.51 1.37
CA LYS A 241 4.26 -16.38 1.20
C LYS A 241 2.95 -16.59 1.96
N LYS A 242 2.41 -15.50 2.53
CA LYS A 242 1.08 -15.50 3.16
C LYS A 242 0.19 -14.47 2.46
N GLU A 243 -0.95 -14.91 1.95
CA GLU A 243 -1.98 -14.01 1.43
C GLU A 243 -2.93 -13.57 2.55
N VAL A 244 -3.27 -12.29 2.50
CA VAL A 244 -4.23 -11.66 3.41
C VAL A 244 -5.25 -10.90 2.56
N ILE A 245 -6.53 -11.14 2.79
CA ILE A 245 -7.59 -10.43 2.09
C ILE A 245 -7.98 -9.18 2.87
N VAL A 246 -7.94 -8.05 2.19
CA VAL A 246 -8.35 -6.76 2.72
C VAL A 246 -9.69 -6.40 2.10
N LYS A 247 -10.76 -6.58 2.87
CA LYS A 247 -12.14 -6.48 2.40
C LYS A 247 -12.65 -5.05 2.38
N TRP A 248 -13.25 -4.68 1.26
CA TRP A 248 -14.01 -3.45 1.12
C TRP A 248 -15.41 -3.58 1.74
N ASN A 249 -15.73 -2.76 2.75
CA ASN A 249 -17.04 -2.76 3.41
C ASN A 249 -18.00 -1.66 2.92
N GLY A 250 -17.57 -0.84 1.96
CA GLY A 250 -18.36 0.29 1.43
C GLY A 250 -17.90 1.65 1.93
N LEU A 251 -17.06 1.70 2.97
CA LEU A 251 -16.51 2.95 3.52
C LEU A 251 -15.01 2.86 3.79
N ARG A 252 -14.53 1.69 4.16
CA ARG A 252 -13.13 1.44 4.51
C ARG A 252 -12.74 0.02 4.18
N PHE A 253 -11.46 -0.27 4.37
CA PHE A 253 -10.89 -1.60 4.24
C PHE A 253 -10.72 -2.27 5.61
N ASP A 254 -11.15 -3.52 5.70
CA ASP A 254 -11.01 -4.35 6.89
C ASP A 254 -10.09 -5.55 6.56
N VAL A 255 -8.96 -5.66 7.26
CA VAL A 255 -8.03 -6.77 7.12
C VAL A 255 -8.65 -8.01 7.75
N GLN A 256 -8.76 -9.09 6.97
CA GLN A 256 -9.21 -10.39 7.45
C GLN A 256 -7.97 -11.22 7.81
N GLN A 257 -7.81 -11.48 9.06
CA GLN A 257 -6.78 -12.39 9.60
C GLN A 257 -7.22 -13.84 9.55
#